data_cc034cec3e92df334fa2400af8a2b501
#
_entry.id   cc034cec3e92df334fa2400af8a2b501
#
_cell.length_a   1.000
_cell.length_b   1.000
_cell.length_c   1.000
_cell.angle_alpha   90.00
_cell.angle_beta   90.00
_cell.angle_gamma   90.00
#
_symmetry.space_group_name_H-M   'P 1'
#
loop_
_entity.id
_entity.type
_entity.pdbx_description
1 polymer ?
#
loop_
_entity_poly.entity_id
_entity_poly.type
_entity_poly.pdbx_seq_one_letter_code
_entity_poly.pdbx_strand_id
1 'polypeptide(L)'
;MENRRKFLKSGLAATVLTATSSLAAQTNSAPQPSPVKRKGRIQQSVSRWCYKQFTLDQLCTYGVQMGLKGIDLLDMQDWEVPHRYGLVCTMGYCGGGTISDALNRTENHAAIEEAFRKNIPIAAKAGVPNVITFSGNRRGMSDEEGARNTIAGLNRLKKIAEDNGVNICVELLNSKRNHKDYMADHTAWGARVMREVNSPHVKLLYDIYHMQIMEGDLIATIRENIDVLGHFHTGGVPGRNEIDDTQEIYYPALMNALVDLKYSGYVAHEFIPKRDPLTSLRQAVDLCDV
;
A
#
# COMPACT_ATOMS: atom_id res chain seq x y z
N MET A 1 -15.64 69.97 66.34
CA MET A 1 -15.46 69.25 67.60
C MET A 1 -14.84 67.94 67.28
N GLU A 2 -13.54 67.87 67.42
CA GLU A 2 -12.84 67.05 68.44
C GLU A 2 -13.17 65.56 68.34
N ASN A 3 -12.28 64.59 68.35
CA ASN A 3 -10.88 64.54 68.82
C ASN A 3 -10.21 63.25 68.19
N ARG A 4 -9.05 63.41 67.68
CA ARG A 4 -7.79 62.74 68.05
C ARG A 4 -7.89 61.42 68.84
N ARG A 5 -7.29 60.37 68.35
CA ARG A 5 -6.05 59.84 68.94
C ARG A 5 -5.40 58.69 68.06
N LYS A 6 -4.11 58.87 67.88
CA LYS A 6 -3.12 57.89 67.37
C LYS A 6 -3.09 56.64 68.23
N PHE A 7 -2.80 55.52 67.60
CA PHE A 7 -1.83 54.56 68.17
C PHE A 7 -1.12 53.76 67.06
N LEU A 8 0.16 53.83 67.11
CA LEU A 8 1.13 52.97 66.36
C LEU A 8 1.08 51.52 66.93
N LYS A 9 1.23 50.51 66.11
CA LYS A 9 2.40 49.59 66.17
C LYS A 9 2.28 48.37 65.24
N SER A 10 3.40 48.11 64.68
CA SER A 10 4.03 46.81 64.43
C SER A 10 3.49 45.95 63.29
N GLY A 11 4.33 45.88 62.28
CA GLY A 11 4.22 44.98 61.13
C GLY A 11 4.38 43.51 61.48
N LEU A 12 3.76 42.71 60.65
CA LEU A 12 4.21 41.39 60.37
C LEU A 12 3.89 41.20 58.90
N ALA A 13 4.93 41.16 58.09
CA ALA A 13 4.85 40.76 56.69
C ALA A 13 4.65 39.23 56.66
N ALA A 14 3.46 38.79 56.27
CA ALA A 14 3.20 37.40 55.96
C ALA A 14 3.45 37.18 54.47
N THR A 15 4.58 36.58 54.14
CA THR A 15 4.92 36.13 52.80
C THR A 15 4.06 34.90 52.50
N VAL A 16 3.05 35.05 51.64
CA VAL A 16 2.27 33.93 51.14
C VAL A 16 3.08 33.32 49.97
N LEU A 17 3.78 32.21 50.22
CA LEU A 17 4.30 31.35 49.17
C LEU A 17 3.11 30.63 48.54
N THR A 18 2.70 31.06 47.36
CA THR A 18 1.82 30.27 46.49
C THR A 18 2.65 29.18 45.82
N ALA A 19 2.58 27.98 46.38
CA ALA A 19 3.09 26.78 45.72
C ALA A 19 2.16 26.43 44.56
N THR A 20 2.52 26.81 43.37
CA THR A 20 1.91 26.28 42.13
C THR A 20 2.41 24.85 41.93
N SER A 21 1.68 23.85 42.42
CA SER A 21 1.86 22.46 42.06
C SER A 21 1.38 22.27 40.62
N SER A 22 2.33 22.27 39.67
CA SER A 22 2.09 21.80 38.32
C SER A 22 1.80 20.30 38.38
N LEU A 23 0.53 19.90 38.29
CA LEU A 23 0.15 18.52 37.98
C LEU A 23 0.59 18.24 36.54
N ALA A 24 1.80 17.69 36.36
CA ALA A 24 2.18 17.04 35.12
C ALA A 24 1.27 15.83 35.00
N ALA A 25 0.33 15.88 34.04
CA ALA A 25 -0.45 14.74 33.66
C ALA A 25 0.52 13.68 33.09
N GLN A 26 0.89 12.71 33.91
CA GLN A 26 1.54 11.51 33.46
C GLN A 26 0.52 10.75 32.58
N THR A 27 0.64 10.91 31.27
CA THR A 27 -0.01 10.00 30.33
C THR A 27 0.63 8.64 30.52
N ASN A 28 0.00 7.78 31.31
CA ASN A 28 0.28 6.36 31.36
C ASN A 28 -0.07 5.76 29.99
N SER A 29 0.81 5.94 29.02
CA SER A 29 0.78 5.10 27.82
C SER A 29 1.20 3.71 28.27
N ALA A 30 0.28 2.74 28.19
CA ALA A 30 0.63 1.34 28.35
C ALA A 30 1.85 1.03 27.49
N PRO A 31 2.83 0.23 27.97
CA PRO A 31 4.02 -0.09 27.21
C PRO A 31 3.59 -0.68 25.88
N GLN A 32 3.96 -0.02 24.77
CA GLN A 32 3.74 -0.54 23.43
C GLN A 32 4.49 -1.87 23.32
N PRO A 33 3.82 -2.96 22.92
CA PRO A 33 4.52 -4.24 22.75
C PRO A 33 5.66 -4.04 21.76
N SER A 34 6.85 -4.55 22.12
CA SER A 34 8.01 -4.48 21.24
C SER A 34 7.72 -5.13 19.90
N PRO A 35 8.18 -4.54 18.79
CA PRO A 35 7.98 -5.12 17.46
C PRO A 35 8.49 -6.56 17.40
N VAL A 36 7.73 -7.45 16.77
CA VAL A 36 8.15 -8.84 16.55
C VAL A 36 9.36 -8.84 15.62
N LYS A 37 10.43 -9.56 15.99
CA LYS A 37 11.60 -9.72 15.13
C LYS A 37 11.23 -10.66 13.96
N ARG A 38 11.25 -10.13 12.75
CA ARG A 38 10.99 -10.86 11.50
C ARG A 38 12.30 -11.34 10.87
N LYS A 39 12.23 -12.39 10.03
CA LYS A 39 13.36 -12.79 9.17
C LYS A 39 13.71 -11.67 8.18
N GLY A 40 12.70 -10.94 7.72
CA GLY A 40 12.86 -9.72 6.94
C GLY A 40 13.32 -9.94 5.49
N ARG A 41 13.23 -11.17 4.99
CA ARG A 41 13.57 -11.48 3.60
C ARG A 41 12.51 -11.00 2.60
N ILE A 42 11.25 -10.86 3.05
CA ILE A 42 10.13 -10.28 2.31
C ILE A 42 9.72 -8.97 2.99
N GLN A 43 9.62 -7.88 2.23
CA GLN A 43 9.09 -6.62 2.72
C GLN A 43 7.56 -6.66 2.63
N GLN A 44 6.91 -6.84 3.78
CA GLN A 44 5.46 -7.01 3.84
C GLN A 44 4.76 -5.69 4.16
N SER A 45 3.60 -5.47 3.55
CA SER A 45 2.70 -4.34 3.80
C SER A 45 1.23 -4.81 3.87
N VAL A 46 0.29 -3.89 4.07
CA VAL A 46 -1.14 -4.21 4.15
C VAL A 46 -1.98 -3.18 3.41
N SER A 47 -2.95 -3.64 2.62
CA SER A 47 -3.86 -2.79 1.87
C SER A 47 -4.89 -2.12 2.78
N ARG A 48 -4.93 -0.79 2.74
CA ARG A 48 -5.78 0.05 3.59
C ARG A 48 -7.27 -0.29 3.48
N TRP A 49 -7.77 -0.54 2.29
CA TRP A 49 -9.20 -0.72 2.04
C TRP A 49 -9.79 -1.99 2.69
N CYS A 50 -8.96 -3.02 2.94
CA CYS A 50 -9.38 -4.25 3.60
C CYS A 50 -9.62 -4.08 5.12
N TYR A 51 -9.13 -2.98 5.70
CA TYR A 51 -9.10 -2.72 7.15
C TYR A 51 -9.75 -1.37 7.50
N LYS A 52 -10.85 -1.01 6.82
CA LYS A 52 -11.55 0.28 6.98
C LYS A 52 -12.13 0.52 8.39
N GLN A 53 -12.32 -0.53 9.17
CA GLN A 53 -12.80 -0.46 10.56
C GLN A 53 -11.77 0.18 11.52
N PHE A 54 -10.50 0.25 11.12
CA PHE A 54 -9.47 0.98 11.87
C PHE A 54 -9.21 2.34 11.25
N THR A 55 -8.79 3.32 12.05
CA THR A 55 -8.19 4.54 11.48
C THR A 55 -6.85 4.21 10.84
N LEU A 56 -6.33 5.08 9.98
CA LEU A 56 -5.02 4.85 9.38
C LEU A 56 -3.91 4.82 10.44
N ASP A 57 -3.99 5.69 11.45
CA ASP A 57 -3.04 5.71 12.57
C ASP A 57 -3.08 4.40 13.38
N GLN A 58 -4.26 3.84 13.62
CA GLN A 58 -4.39 2.54 14.28
C GLN A 58 -3.78 1.43 13.41
N LEU A 59 -4.05 1.42 12.10
CA LEU A 59 -3.50 0.40 11.20
C LEU A 59 -1.97 0.50 11.11
N CYS A 60 -1.40 1.71 11.08
CA CYS A 60 0.05 1.92 11.16
C CYS A 60 0.63 1.37 12.47
N THR A 61 -0.02 1.65 13.60
CA THR A 61 0.41 1.14 14.91
C THR A 61 0.44 -0.40 14.92
N TYR A 62 -0.63 -1.04 14.46
CA TYR A 62 -0.68 -2.51 14.35
C TYR A 62 0.35 -3.05 13.36
N GLY A 63 0.55 -2.36 12.24
CA GLY A 63 1.56 -2.71 11.25
C GLY A 63 2.97 -2.76 11.85
N VAL A 64 3.36 -1.74 12.61
CA VAL A 64 4.64 -1.72 13.34
C VAL A 64 4.77 -2.88 14.31
N GLN A 65 3.73 -3.14 15.12
CA GLN A 65 3.72 -4.25 16.07
C GLN A 65 3.86 -5.63 15.40
N MET A 66 3.38 -5.76 14.16
CA MET A 66 3.48 -6.99 13.37
C MET A 66 4.77 -7.06 12.55
N GLY A 67 5.56 -5.99 12.48
CA GLY A 67 6.81 -5.92 11.71
C GLY A 67 6.62 -5.62 10.22
N LEU A 68 5.46 -5.09 9.83
CA LEU A 68 5.22 -4.59 8.46
C LEU A 68 6.16 -3.43 8.13
N LYS A 69 6.36 -3.20 6.83
CA LYS A 69 7.18 -2.11 6.29
C LYS A 69 6.36 -0.96 5.74
N GLY A 70 5.07 -1.16 5.50
CA GLY A 70 4.23 -0.10 4.96
C GLY A 70 2.74 -0.39 4.97
N ILE A 71 2.01 0.62 4.51
CA ILE A 71 0.58 0.56 4.22
C ILE A 71 0.39 0.75 2.72
N ASP A 72 -0.45 -0.05 2.14
CA ASP A 72 -0.67 -0.14 0.72
C ASP A 72 -2.00 0.51 0.30
N LEU A 73 -2.09 0.94 -0.96
CA LEU A 73 -3.28 1.53 -1.58
C LEU A 73 -3.83 2.72 -0.80
N LEU A 74 -2.97 3.73 -0.60
CA LEU A 74 -3.35 5.00 0.03
C LEU A 74 -3.68 6.07 -1.00
N ASP A 75 -4.65 6.90 -0.66
CA ASP A 75 -4.92 8.16 -1.35
C ASP A 75 -3.82 9.19 -1.08
N MET A 76 -3.65 10.16 -1.98
CA MET A 76 -2.55 11.14 -1.95
C MET A 76 -2.44 11.93 -0.64
N GLN A 77 -3.57 12.29 -0.02
CA GLN A 77 -3.58 13.03 1.23
C GLN A 77 -3.05 12.22 2.42
N ASP A 78 -2.98 10.90 2.29
CA ASP A 78 -2.59 9.97 3.34
C ASP A 78 -1.15 9.42 3.17
N TRP A 79 -0.45 9.73 2.08
CA TRP A 79 0.85 9.14 1.75
C TRP A 79 1.94 9.37 2.81
N GLU A 80 1.91 10.52 3.50
CA GLU A 80 2.90 10.84 4.53
C GLU A 80 2.54 10.30 5.93
N VAL A 81 1.31 9.83 6.13
CA VAL A 81 0.86 9.34 7.46
C VAL A 81 1.71 8.17 7.96
N PRO A 82 2.03 7.13 7.16
CA PRO A 82 2.85 6.01 7.59
C PRO A 82 4.24 6.42 8.11
N HIS A 83 4.84 7.51 7.59
CA HIS A 83 6.18 7.95 7.99
C HIS A 83 6.28 8.29 9.47
N ARG A 84 5.20 8.78 10.09
CA ARG A 84 5.15 9.06 11.54
C ARG A 84 5.37 7.81 12.40
N TYR A 85 5.23 6.63 11.79
CA TYR A 85 5.35 5.31 12.40
C TYR A 85 6.59 4.55 11.91
N GLY A 86 7.44 5.16 11.07
CA GLY A 86 8.56 4.48 10.43
C GLY A 86 8.15 3.49 9.34
N LEU A 87 6.94 3.64 8.80
CA LEU A 87 6.40 2.89 7.67
C LEU A 87 6.40 3.77 6.41
N VAL A 88 6.13 3.17 5.25
CA VAL A 88 5.96 3.89 3.99
C VAL A 88 4.58 3.60 3.37
N CYS A 89 4.08 4.47 2.49
CA CYS A 89 3.04 4.11 1.54
C CYS A 89 3.68 3.26 0.44
N THR A 90 3.35 1.96 0.35
CA THR A 90 4.01 1.03 -0.58
C THR A 90 3.42 1.06 -1.99
N MET A 91 2.16 1.47 -2.11
CA MET A 91 1.44 1.71 -3.36
C MET A 91 0.45 2.86 -3.16
N GLY A 92 0.49 3.88 -4.01
CA GLY A 92 -0.39 5.03 -3.94
C GLY A 92 -1.33 5.15 -5.13
N TYR A 93 -2.53 5.70 -4.90
CA TYR A 93 -3.41 6.14 -5.99
C TYR A 93 -2.94 7.50 -6.51
N CYS A 94 -2.70 7.60 -7.82
CA CYS A 94 -2.06 8.76 -8.45
C CYS A 94 -2.92 9.39 -9.57
N GLY A 95 -4.14 8.90 -9.79
CA GLY A 95 -5.02 9.34 -10.89
C GLY A 95 -4.83 8.52 -12.17
N GLY A 96 -4.42 7.26 -12.06
CA GLY A 96 -4.15 6.33 -13.17
C GLY A 96 -5.38 5.73 -13.85
N GLY A 97 -6.54 6.38 -13.80
CA GLY A 97 -7.79 5.84 -14.30
C GLY A 97 -8.52 4.95 -13.27
N THR A 98 -9.48 4.17 -13.75
CA THR A 98 -10.25 3.22 -12.94
C THR A 98 -10.08 1.80 -13.47
N ILE A 99 -10.47 0.79 -12.69
CA ILE A 99 -10.44 -0.60 -13.13
C ILE A 99 -11.17 -0.80 -14.47
N SER A 100 -12.31 -0.15 -14.64
CA SER A 100 -13.12 -0.30 -15.85
C SER A 100 -12.73 0.62 -17.00
N ASP A 101 -11.96 1.69 -16.73
CA ASP A 101 -11.73 2.76 -17.72
C ASP A 101 -10.37 3.42 -17.50
N ALA A 102 -9.37 2.97 -18.26
CA ALA A 102 -7.99 3.43 -18.12
C ALA A 102 -7.19 3.31 -19.43
N LEU A 103 -6.02 2.67 -19.41
CA LEU A 103 -4.99 2.76 -20.46
C LEU A 103 -5.36 2.13 -21.81
N ASN A 104 -6.28 1.17 -21.87
CA ASN A 104 -6.73 0.59 -23.14
C ASN A 104 -7.63 1.54 -23.95
N ARG A 105 -7.97 2.71 -23.39
CA ARG A 105 -8.76 3.77 -24.04
C ARG A 105 -7.88 4.98 -24.32
N THR A 106 -7.64 5.25 -25.60
CA THR A 106 -6.76 6.36 -26.01
C THR A 106 -7.29 7.72 -25.61
N GLU A 107 -8.61 7.85 -25.50
CA GLU A 107 -9.30 9.06 -25.01
C GLU A 107 -8.95 9.42 -23.56
N ASN A 108 -8.55 8.44 -22.75
CA ASN A 108 -8.15 8.65 -21.36
C ASN A 108 -6.68 9.07 -21.21
N HIS A 109 -5.85 8.85 -22.24
CA HIS A 109 -4.40 9.03 -22.11
C HIS A 109 -4.00 10.45 -21.70
N ALA A 110 -4.66 11.48 -22.25
CA ALA A 110 -4.34 12.86 -21.92
C ALA A 110 -4.61 13.19 -20.44
N ALA A 111 -5.77 12.77 -19.91
CA ALA A 111 -6.14 13.01 -18.53
C ALA A 111 -5.25 12.21 -17.56
N ILE A 112 -4.94 10.96 -17.88
CA ILE A 112 -4.02 10.12 -17.09
C ILE A 112 -2.61 10.74 -17.10
N GLU A 113 -2.10 11.16 -18.25
CA GLU A 113 -0.79 11.83 -18.36
C GLU A 113 -0.73 13.09 -17.52
N GLU A 114 -1.75 13.95 -17.58
CA GLU A 114 -1.81 15.17 -16.78
C GLU A 114 -1.76 14.85 -15.28
N ALA A 115 -2.56 13.88 -14.82
CA ALA A 115 -2.58 13.44 -13.44
C ALA A 115 -1.21 12.91 -12.99
N PHE A 116 -0.59 12.02 -13.78
CA PHE A 116 0.71 11.44 -13.45
C PHE A 116 1.83 12.48 -13.47
N ARG A 117 1.82 13.39 -14.45
CA ARG A 117 2.80 14.49 -14.55
C ARG A 117 2.76 15.39 -13.31
N LYS A 118 1.57 15.62 -12.76
CA LYS A 118 1.36 16.39 -11.53
C LYS A 118 1.74 15.62 -10.27
N ASN A 119 1.34 14.34 -10.18
CA ASN A 119 1.27 13.61 -8.93
C ASN A 119 2.49 12.70 -8.69
N ILE A 120 3.18 12.19 -9.71
CA ILE A 120 4.39 11.35 -9.53
C ILE A 120 5.52 12.12 -8.80
N PRO A 121 5.81 13.40 -9.10
CA PRO A 121 6.80 14.15 -8.31
C PRO A 121 6.41 14.30 -6.84
N ILE A 122 5.10 14.37 -6.54
CA ILE A 122 4.60 14.42 -5.16
C ILE A 122 4.80 13.03 -4.50
N ALA A 123 4.53 11.94 -5.22
CA ALA A 123 4.77 10.57 -4.75
C ALA A 123 6.26 10.35 -4.43
N ALA A 124 7.16 10.76 -5.32
CA ALA A 124 8.60 10.69 -5.11
C ALA A 124 9.03 11.44 -3.84
N LYS A 125 8.55 12.68 -3.67
CA LYS A 125 8.83 13.49 -2.48
C LYS A 125 8.29 12.87 -1.20
N ALA A 126 7.12 12.24 -1.27
CA ALA A 126 6.51 11.50 -0.15
C ALA A 126 7.10 10.09 0.03
N GLY A 127 8.17 9.71 -0.69
CA GLY A 127 8.81 8.40 -0.58
C GLY A 127 7.91 7.22 -0.97
N VAL A 128 6.89 7.44 -1.82
CA VAL A 128 6.00 6.40 -2.36
C VAL A 128 6.70 5.73 -3.55
N PRO A 129 7.10 4.45 -3.44
CA PRO A 129 7.90 3.80 -4.48
C PRO A 129 7.07 3.36 -5.69
N ASN A 130 5.78 3.13 -5.51
CA ASN A 130 4.90 2.60 -6.56
C ASN A 130 3.58 3.36 -6.61
N VAL A 131 3.04 3.56 -7.81
CA VAL A 131 1.69 4.07 -8.04
C VAL A 131 0.93 3.12 -8.95
N ILE A 132 -0.36 2.92 -8.65
CA ILE A 132 -1.22 1.97 -9.36
C ILE A 132 -1.90 2.62 -10.57
N THR A 133 -2.09 1.82 -11.62
CA THR A 133 -2.96 2.09 -12.77
C THR A 133 -3.58 0.80 -13.28
N PHE A 134 -4.47 0.90 -14.24
CA PHE A 134 -5.26 -0.22 -14.76
C PHE A 134 -5.25 -0.25 -16.30
N SER A 135 -5.57 -1.42 -16.85
CA SER A 135 -5.77 -1.53 -18.30
C SER A 135 -7.12 -0.96 -18.74
N GLY A 136 -8.16 -1.20 -17.97
CA GLY A 136 -9.56 -0.96 -18.36
C GLY A 136 -10.25 -2.23 -18.87
N ASN A 137 -11.57 -2.15 -19.07
CA ASN A 137 -12.39 -3.23 -19.61
C ASN A 137 -12.29 -3.30 -21.13
N ARG A 138 -12.42 -4.50 -21.70
CA ARG A 138 -12.40 -4.74 -23.16
C ARG A 138 -13.53 -4.00 -23.88
N ARG A 139 -14.77 -4.13 -23.43
CA ARG A 139 -15.95 -3.58 -24.11
C ARG A 139 -15.93 -3.90 -25.62
N GLY A 140 -15.63 -5.15 -25.96
CA GLY A 140 -15.55 -5.61 -27.33
C GLY A 140 -14.23 -5.32 -28.07
N MET A 141 -13.28 -4.60 -27.46
CA MET A 141 -11.94 -4.37 -28.00
C MET A 141 -11.14 -5.67 -27.98
N SER A 142 -10.38 -5.94 -29.04
CA SER A 142 -9.47 -7.09 -29.08
C SER A 142 -8.27 -6.91 -28.14
N ASP A 143 -7.68 -8.01 -27.67
CA ASP A 143 -6.49 -7.98 -26.81
C ASP A 143 -5.30 -7.29 -27.50
N GLU A 144 -5.17 -7.44 -28.82
CA GLU A 144 -4.13 -6.79 -29.60
C GLU A 144 -4.33 -5.26 -29.70
N GLU A 145 -5.55 -4.81 -29.91
CA GLU A 145 -5.84 -3.38 -29.92
C GLU A 145 -5.64 -2.76 -28.55
N GLY A 146 -6.13 -3.43 -27.51
CA GLY A 146 -5.96 -2.97 -26.14
C GLY A 146 -4.50 -2.94 -25.69
N ALA A 147 -3.68 -3.91 -26.13
CA ALA A 147 -2.25 -3.90 -25.89
C ALA A 147 -1.57 -2.69 -26.56
N ARG A 148 -1.83 -2.45 -27.85
CA ARG A 148 -1.30 -1.27 -28.56
C ARG A 148 -1.68 0.02 -27.86
N ASN A 149 -2.94 0.18 -27.45
CA ASN A 149 -3.42 1.37 -26.78
C ASN A 149 -2.74 1.54 -25.40
N THR A 150 -2.66 0.46 -24.62
CA THR A 150 -2.01 0.47 -23.31
C THR A 150 -0.53 0.82 -23.42
N ILE A 151 0.20 0.25 -24.39
CA ILE A 151 1.60 0.58 -24.70
C ILE A 151 1.74 2.06 -25.07
N ALA A 152 0.86 2.57 -25.93
CA ALA A 152 0.87 3.98 -26.33
C ALA A 152 0.68 4.90 -25.12
N GLY A 153 -0.28 4.58 -24.21
CA GLY A 153 -0.50 5.30 -22.98
C GLY A 153 0.72 5.28 -22.04
N LEU A 154 1.28 4.10 -21.78
CA LEU A 154 2.44 3.91 -20.92
C LEU A 154 3.72 4.59 -21.47
N ASN A 155 3.90 4.62 -22.78
CA ASN A 155 5.01 5.35 -23.40
C ASN A 155 4.98 6.87 -23.16
N ARG A 156 3.79 7.46 -22.94
CA ARG A 156 3.65 8.86 -22.51
C ARG A 156 4.06 9.08 -21.07
N LEU A 157 3.98 8.02 -20.24
CA LEU A 157 4.17 8.10 -18.79
C LEU A 157 5.58 7.66 -18.33
N LYS A 158 6.24 6.76 -19.07
CA LYS A 158 7.48 6.11 -18.62
C LYS A 158 8.57 7.07 -18.23
N LYS A 159 8.77 8.15 -19.02
CA LYS A 159 9.81 9.13 -18.70
C LYS A 159 9.55 9.86 -17.38
N ILE A 160 8.29 10.14 -17.05
CA ILE A 160 7.91 10.79 -15.78
C ILE A 160 8.25 9.85 -14.61
N ALA A 161 7.98 8.55 -14.75
CA ALA A 161 8.31 7.54 -13.77
C ALA A 161 9.83 7.41 -13.57
N GLU A 162 10.58 7.31 -14.66
CA GLU A 162 12.05 7.21 -14.68
C GLU A 162 12.73 8.42 -14.05
N ASP A 163 12.31 9.63 -14.42
CA ASP A 163 12.90 10.89 -13.91
C ASP A 163 12.68 11.06 -12.39
N ASN A 164 11.65 10.42 -11.83
CA ASN A 164 11.29 10.53 -10.41
C ASN A 164 11.61 9.26 -9.59
N GLY A 165 12.05 8.18 -10.22
CA GLY A 165 12.34 6.91 -9.55
C GLY A 165 11.12 6.24 -8.93
N VAL A 166 9.91 6.48 -9.46
CA VAL A 166 8.64 5.92 -9.00
C VAL A 166 8.13 4.91 -10.02
N ASN A 167 7.75 3.72 -9.60
CA ASN A 167 7.20 2.72 -10.51
C ASN A 167 5.72 2.98 -10.78
N ILE A 168 5.32 2.89 -12.04
CA ILE A 168 3.93 2.78 -12.47
C ILE A 168 3.61 1.29 -12.59
N CYS A 169 2.67 0.81 -11.77
CA CYS A 169 2.28 -0.60 -11.75
C CYS A 169 0.88 -0.78 -12.35
N VAL A 170 0.79 -1.55 -13.45
CA VAL A 170 -0.49 -1.97 -14.02
C VAL A 170 -0.95 -3.23 -13.30
N GLU A 171 -2.10 -3.19 -12.67
CA GLU A 171 -2.61 -4.33 -11.91
C GLU A 171 -3.21 -5.41 -12.81
N LEU A 172 -2.83 -6.67 -12.54
CA LEU A 172 -3.44 -7.86 -13.12
C LEU A 172 -4.64 -8.29 -12.28
N LEU A 173 -5.83 -8.34 -12.89
CA LEU A 173 -7.09 -8.67 -12.22
C LEU A 173 -7.81 -9.84 -12.90
N ASN A 174 -8.60 -10.62 -12.15
CA ASN A 174 -9.37 -11.69 -12.74
C ASN A 174 -10.67 -11.20 -13.39
N SER A 175 -10.90 -11.60 -14.65
CA SER A 175 -12.16 -11.36 -15.36
C SER A 175 -13.22 -12.46 -15.12
N LYS A 176 -12.81 -13.62 -14.58
CA LYS A 176 -13.71 -14.77 -14.33
C LYS A 176 -14.73 -14.53 -13.21
N ARG A 177 -14.37 -13.80 -12.16
CA ARG A 177 -15.17 -13.66 -10.92
C ARG A 177 -15.47 -12.22 -10.53
N ASN A 178 -14.43 -11.39 -10.39
CA ASN A 178 -14.52 -10.09 -9.72
C ASN A 178 -14.63 -8.89 -10.68
N HIS A 179 -13.85 -8.89 -11.77
CA HIS A 179 -13.72 -7.75 -12.67
C HIS A 179 -14.06 -8.15 -14.10
N LYS A 180 -15.32 -8.56 -14.30
CA LYS A 180 -15.80 -9.02 -15.62
C LYS A 180 -15.33 -8.07 -16.72
N ASP A 181 -14.84 -8.65 -17.81
CA ASP A 181 -14.37 -7.92 -19.00
C ASP A 181 -13.08 -7.13 -18.85
N TYR A 182 -12.38 -7.22 -17.70
CA TYR A 182 -11.08 -6.57 -17.50
C TYR A 182 -10.05 -7.10 -18.49
N MET A 183 -9.20 -6.22 -19.06
CA MET A 183 -8.29 -6.61 -20.15
C MET A 183 -7.00 -7.25 -19.67
N ALA A 184 -6.31 -6.67 -18.69
CA ALA A 184 -5.06 -7.22 -18.17
C ALA A 184 -5.34 -8.38 -17.19
N ASP A 185 -5.94 -9.46 -17.66
CA ASP A 185 -6.39 -10.60 -16.85
C ASP A 185 -5.49 -11.85 -16.97
N HIS A 186 -4.40 -11.76 -17.73
CA HIS A 186 -3.38 -12.80 -17.85
C HIS A 186 -1.97 -12.20 -17.83
N THR A 187 -1.06 -12.89 -17.15
CA THR A 187 0.35 -12.45 -17.03
C THR A 187 1.04 -12.33 -18.37
N ALA A 188 0.80 -13.25 -19.30
CA ALA A 188 1.42 -13.23 -20.63
C ALA A 188 1.09 -11.93 -21.39
N TRP A 189 -0.16 -11.46 -21.34
CA TRP A 189 -0.56 -10.20 -21.97
C TRP A 189 0.14 -9.01 -21.31
N GLY A 190 0.10 -8.94 -19.98
CA GLY A 190 0.72 -7.85 -19.21
C GLY A 190 2.23 -7.79 -19.42
N ALA A 191 2.92 -8.93 -19.33
CA ALA A 191 4.37 -9.03 -19.50
C ALA A 191 4.82 -8.60 -20.90
N ARG A 192 4.08 -8.97 -21.95
CA ARG A 192 4.32 -8.48 -23.30
C ARG A 192 4.23 -6.95 -23.36
N VAL A 193 3.16 -6.37 -22.82
CA VAL A 193 2.98 -4.91 -22.78
C VAL A 193 4.15 -4.24 -22.06
N MET A 194 4.57 -4.73 -20.89
CA MET A 194 5.68 -4.15 -20.14
C MET A 194 7.00 -4.22 -20.92
N ARG A 195 7.29 -5.36 -21.55
CA ARG A 195 8.52 -5.54 -22.35
C ARG A 195 8.54 -4.66 -23.60
N GLU A 196 7.40 -4.44 -24.27
CA GLU A 196 7.29 -3.51 -25.41
C GLU A 196 7.45 -2.04 -24.97
N VAL A 197 6.94 -1.65 -23.79
CA VAL A 197 7.18 -0.32 -23.20
C VAL A 197 8.65 -0.13 -22.86
N ASN A 198 9.34 -1.18 -22.43
CA ASN A 198 10.77 -1.23 -22.14
C ASN A 198 11.23 -0.11 -21.19
N SER A 199 10.70 -0.11 -19.97
CA SER A 199 11.08 0.85 -18.91
C SER A 199 11.34 0.13 -17.58
N PRO A 200 12.40 0.49 -16.85
CA PRO A 200 12.64 -0.07 -15.51
C PRO A 200 11.57 0.35 -14.48
N HIS A 201 10.84 1.44 -14.75
CA HIS A 201 9.84 2.02 -13.85
C HIS A 201 8.39 1.84 -14.33
N VAL A 202 8.15 0.97 -15.33
CA VAL A 202 6.80 0.54 -15.73
C VAL A 202 6.71 -0.95 -15.54
N LYS A 203 5.87 -1.38 -14.63
CA LYS A 203 5.82 -2.75 -14.10
C LYS A 203 4.38 -3.26 -14.02
N LEU A 204 4.23 -4.53 -13.69
CA LEU A 204 2.97 -5.12 -13.27
C LEU A 204 2.87 -5.15 -11.74
N LEU A 205 1.69 -4.94 -11.24
CA LEU A 205 1.27 -5.41 -9.93
C LEU A 205 0.68 -6.81 -10.14
N TYR A 206 1.33 -7.82 -9.56
CA TYR A 206 0.91 -9.21 -9.62
C TYR A 206 0.04 -9.55 -8.41
N ASP A 207 -1.28 -9.53 -8.59
CA ASP A 207 -2.19 -9.99 -7.54
C ASP A 207 -2.31 -11.51 -7.61
N ILE A 208 -1.74 -12.17 -6.60
CA ILE A 208 -1.67 -13.63 -6.50
C ILE A 208 -3.08 -14.25 -6.45
N TYR A 209 -4.03 -13.62 -5.74
CA TYR A 209 -5.41 -14.06 -5.71
C TYR A 209 -6.05 -14.04 -7.10
N HIS A 210 -5.85 -12.96 -7.85
CA HIS A 210 -6.41 -12.82 -9.17
C HIS A 210 -5.79 -13.80 -10.17
N MET A 211 -4.47 -13.97 -10.14
CA MET A 211 -3.76 -14.84 -11.08
C MET A 211 -3.97 -16.32 -10.76
N GLN A 212 -4.16 -16.70 -9.50
CA GLN A 212 -4.60 -18.06 -9.17
C GLN A 212 -5.93 -18.41 -9.83
N ILE A 213 -6.90 -17.51 -9.81
CA ILE A 213 -8.21 -17.71 -10.44
C ILE A 213 -8.12 -17.80 -11.96
N MET A 214 -7.27 -17.00 -12.58
CA MET A 214 -7.16 -16.92 -14.03
C MET A 214 -6.33 -18.04 -14.62
N GLU A 215 -5.13 -18.27 -14.12
CA GLU A 215 -4.13 -19.08 -14.79
C GLU A 215 -3.48 -20.16 -13.90
N GLY A 216 -3.42 -19.99 -12.59
CA GLY A 216 -2.68 -20.92 -11.72
C GLY A 216 -1.18 -20.92 -12.00
N ASP A 217 -0.48 -22.04 -11.70
CA ASP A 217 0.97 -22.22 -11.92
C ASP A 217 1.83 -21.00 -11.54
N LEU A 218 1.48 -20.41 -10.39
CA LEU A 218 1.95 -19.09 -9.95
C LEU A 218 3.47 -18.98 -9.89
N ILE A 219 4.15 -20.00 -9.33
CA ILE A 219 5.61 -19.93 -9.11
C ILE A 219 6.37 -19.95 -10.43
N ALA A 220 5.98 -20.77 -11.39
CA ALA A 220 6.60 -20.79 -12.70
C ALA A 220 6.36 -19.46 -13.44
N THR A 221 5.11 -18.99 -13.47
CA THR A 221 4.73 -17.72 -14.08
C THR A 221 5.50 -16.54 -13.49
N ILE A 222 5.65 -16.47 -12.15
CA ILE A 222 6.43 -15.43 -11.47
C ILE A 222 7.92 -15.51 -11.87
N ARG A 223 8.52 -16.71 -11.88
CA ARG A 223 9.92 -16.89 -12.26
C ARG A 223 10.22 -16.43 -13.68
N GLU A 224 9.32 -16.71 -14.61
CA GLU A 224 9.46 -16.33 -16.02
C GLU A 224 9.30 -14.83 -16.27
N ASN A 225 8.61 -14.12 -15.36
CA ASN A 225 8.22 -12.74 -15.58
C ASN A 225 8.70 -11.76 -14.49
N ILE A 226 9.59 -12.19 -13.58
CA ILE A 226 10.05 -11.37 -12.45
C ILE A 226 10.66 -10.02 -12.87
N ASP A 227 11.24 -9.98 -14.09
CA ASP A 227 11.83 -8.78 -14.69
C ASP A 227 10.83 -7.63 -14.85
N VAL A 228 9.54 -7.94 -14.99
CA VAL A 228 8.46 -6.97 -15.19
C VAL A 228 7.50 -6.87 -14.00
N LEU A 229 7.70 -7.65 -12.93
CA LEU A 229 6.85 -7.61 -11.72
C LEU A 229 7.42 -6.63 -10.71
N GLY A 230 6.65 -5.60 -10.34
CA GLY A 230 7.08 -4.53 -9.43
C GLY A 230 6.45 -4.57 -8.04
N HIS A 231 5.29 -5.22 -7.91
CA HIS A 231 4.54 -5.29 -6.65
C HIS A 231 3.69 -6.56 -6.60
N PHE A 232 3.39 -7.05 -5.40
CA PHE A 232 2.55 -8.25 -5.20
C PHE A 232 1.43 -7.99 -4.22
N HIS A 233 0.23 -8.54 -4.53
CA HIS A 233 -0.87 -8.64 -3.59
C HIS A 233 -1.17 -10.09 -3.22
N THR A 234 -1.63 -10.32 -1.99
CA THR A 234 -2.03 -11.65 -1.49
C THR A 234 -3.53 -11.70 -1.20
N GLY A 235 -4.14 -12.87 -1.34
CA GLY A 235 -5.51 -13.12 -0.94
C GLY A 235 -5.84 -14.61 -1.07
N GLY A 236 -6.69 -15.15 -0.17
CA GLY A 236 -7.06 -16.56 -0.21
C GLY A 236 -8.04 -16.88 -1.33
N VAL A 237 -7.82 -17.96 -2.06
CA VAL A 237 -8.75 -18.49 -3.05
C VAL A 237 -9.39 -19.78 -2.51
N PRO A 238 -10.73 -19.86 -2.55
CA PRO A 238 -11.69 -18.88 -3.05
C PRO A 238 -12.01 -17.76 -2.06
N GLY A 239 -12.54 -16.64 -2.58
CA GLY A 239 -13.26 -15.63 -1.80
C GLY A 239 -12.46 -14.40 -1.35
N ARG A 240 -11.14 -14.33 -1.62
CA ARG A 240 -10.25 -13.23 -1.22
C ARG A 240 -10.21 -13.01 0.30
N ASN A 241 -10.25 -14.10 1.06
CA ASN A 241 -10.20 -14.08 2.51
C ASN A 241 -8.80 -14.42 3.04
N GLU A 242 -8.70 -14.92 4.28
CA GLU A 242 -7.46 -15.34 4.92
C GLU A 242 -6.61 -16.22 4.00
N ILE A 243 -5.28 -16.15 4.17
CA ILE A 243 -4.32 -16.90 3.35
C ILE A 243 -3.75 -18.15 4.06
N ASP A 244 -4.44 -18.62 5.09
CA ASP A 244 -4.07 -19.81 5.85
C ASP A 244 -4.39 -21.13 5.12
N ASP A 245 -4.49 -22.25 5.85
CA ASP A 245 -4.75 -23.58 5.33
C ASP A 245 -6.20 -23.84 4.89
N THR A 246 -7.10 -22.84 4.99
CA THR A 246 -8.49 -22.92 4.54
C THR A 246 -8.69 -22.51 3.07
N GLN A 247 -7.62 -22.28 2.34
CA GLN A 247 -7.61 -21.85 0.94
C GLN A 247 -6.56 -22.64 0.12
N GLU A 248 -6.54 -22.48 -1.21
CA GLU A 248 -5.81 -23.40 -2.10
C GLU A 248 -4.35 -22.99 -2.42
N ILE A 249 -3.87 -21.79 -2.04
CA ILE A 249 -2.54 -21.30 -2.38
C ILE A 249 -1.55 -21.60 -1.26
N TYR A 250 -0.45 -22.28 -1.57
CA TYR A 250 0.61 -22.51 -0.59
C TYR A 250 1.61 -21.35 -0.53
N TYR A 251 1.28 -20.32 0.23
CA TYR A 251 2.03 -19.07 0.35
C TYR A 251 3.51 -19.23 0.78
N PRO A 252 3.89 -20.15 1.72
CA PRO A 252 5.30 -20.30 2.09
C PRO A 252 6.21 -20.67 0.92
N ALA A 253 5.77 -21.55 0.00
CA ALA A 253 6.54 -21.89 -1.20
C ALA A 253 6.67 -20.70 -2.16
N LEU A 254 5.60 -19.94 -2.31
CA LEU A 254 5.56 -18.75 -3.16
C LEU A 254 6.50 -17.65 -2.62
N MET A 255 6.46 -17.40 -1.32
CA MET A 255 7.37 -16.42 -0.68
C MET A 255 8.84 -16.85 -0.78
N ASN A 256 9.15 -18.14 -0.58
CA ASN A 256 10.51 -18.65 -0.80
C ASN A 256 10.96 -18.48 -2.26
N ALA A 257 10.08 -18.67 -3.25
CA ALA A 257 10.40 -18.41 -4.65
C ALA A 257 10.75 -16.92 -4.89
N LEU A 258 10.04 -15.98 -4.27
CA LEU A 258 10.39 -14.55 -4.33
C LEU A 258 11.75 -14.26 -3.69
N VAL A 259 12.07 -14.91 -2.57
CA VAL A 259 13.40 -14.80 -1.92
C VAL A 259 14.50 -15.33 -2.85
N ASP A 260 14.31 -16.49 -3.46
CA ASP A 260 15.29 -17.09 -4.41
C ASP A 260 15.53 -16.18 -5.61
N LEU A 261 14.49 -15.49 -6.08
CA LEU A 261 14.55 -14.51 -7.16
C LEU A 261 15.14 -13.15 -6.72
N LYS A 262 15.51 -13.00 -5.44
CA LYS A 262 16.03 -11.76 -4.86
C LYS A 262 15.07 -10.57 -5.03
N TYR A 263 13.78 -10.85 -5.00
CA TYR A 263 12.78 -9.80 -5.07
C TYR A 263 12.91 -8.84 -3.88
N SER A 264 13.04 -7.55 -4.17
CA SER A 264 13.28 -6.51 -3.16
C SER A 264 12.13 -5.52 -2.99
N GLY A 265 11.04 -5.70 -3.75
CA GLY A 265 9.83 -4.89 -3.62
C GLY A 265 8.92 -5.34 -2.47
N TYR A 266 7.68 -4.89 -2.49
CA TYR A 266 6.72 -5.16 -1.41
C TYR A 266 5.72 -6.23 -1.79
N VAL A 267 5.30 -7.01 -0.77
CA VAL A 267 4.17 -7.93 -0.83
C VAL A 267 3.10 -7.40 0.13
N ALA A 268 1.97 -6.96 -0.40
CA ALA A 268 0.90 -6.38 0.39
C ALA A 268 -0.23 -7.40 0.65
N HIS A 269 -0.65 -7.50 1.90
CA HIS A 269 -1.78 -8.33 2.29
C HIS A 269 -3.09 -7.62 1.89
N GLU A 270 -3.75 -8.14 0.86
CA GLU A 270 -4.96 -7.58 0.30
C GLU A 270 -6.10 -8.61 0.31
N PHE A 271 -6.46 -9.08 1.50
CA PHE A 271 -7.57 -10.00 1.71
C PHE A 271 -8.60 -9.41 2.68
N ILE A 272 -9.84 -9.90 2.59
CA ILE A 272 -10.96 -9.46 3.43
C ILE A 272 -11.10 -10.45 4.59
N PRO A 273 -10.70 -10.06 5.82
CA PRO A 273 -10.80 -10.95 6.98
C PRO A 273 -12.25 -11.36 7.26
N LYS A 274 -12.49 -12.65 7.44
CA LYS A 274 -13.75 -13.23 7.95
C LYS A 274 -13.74 -13.39 9.46
N ARG A 275 -12.56 -13.49 10.05
CA ARG A 275 -12.34 -13.63 11.50
C ARG A 275 -11.90 -12.30 12.10
N ASP A 276 -11.36 -12.31 13.30
CA ASP A 276 -10.76 -11.10 13.89
C ASP A 276 -9.67 -10.55 12.98
N PRO A 277 -9.80 -9.30 12.52
CA PRO A 277 -8.94 -8.77 11.47
C PRO A 277 -7.45 -8.69 11.84
N LEU A 278 -7.15 -8.41 13.11
CA LEU A 278 -5.76 -8.31 13.55
C LEU A 278 -5.11 -9.68 13.72
N THR A 279 -5.88 -10.67 14.18
CA THR A 279 -5.43 -12.07 14.25
C THR A 279 -5.18 -12.61 12.85
N SER A 280 -6.09 -12.37 11.91
CA SER A 280 -5.94 -12.80 10.52
C SER A 280 -4.74 -12.15 9.83
N LEU A 281 -4.52 -10.83 10.04
CA LEU A 281 -3.37 -10.13 9.49
C LEU A 281 -2.07 -10.65 10.08
N ARG A 282 -1.99 -10.83 11.40
CA ARG A 282 -0.79 -11.38 12.07
C ARG A 282 -0.45 -12.76 11.53
N GLN A 283 -1.43 -13.63 11.39
CA GLN A 283 -1.25 -14.98 10.82
C GLN A 283 -0.71 -14.91 9.39
N ALA A 284 -1.23 -14.00 8.56
CA ALA A 284 -0.74 -13.81 7.19
C ALA A 284 0.71 -13.33 7.17
N VAL A 285 1.06 -12.35 8.02
CA VAL A 285 2.43 -11.85 8.16
C VAL A 285 3.39 -12.94 8.65
N ASP A 286 2.97 -13.78 9.60
CA ASP A 286 3.77 -14.89 10.11
C ASP A 286 4.00 -15.95 9.01
N LEU A 287 2.97 -16.27 8.23
CA LEU A 287 3.02 -17.25 7.14
C LEU A 287 3.97 -16.82 6.00
N CYS A 288 4.02 -15.52 5.73
CA CYS A 288 4.88 -14.95 4.67
C CYS A 288 6.29 -14.57 5.16
N ASP A 289 6.61 -14.73 6.44
CA ASP A 289 7.95 -14.48 7.00
C ASP A 289 8.83 -15.73 6.87
N VAL A 290 9.26 -16.05 5.66
CA VAL A 290 9.99 -17.28 5.29
C VAL A 290 11.51 -17.16 5.46
#